data_6b85ec530226733fab19e5a84b84b35c
#
_entry.id   6b85ec530226733fab19e5a84b84b35c
#
_cell.length_a   1.000
_cell.length_b   1.000
_cell.length_c   1.000
_cell.angle_alpha   90.00
_cell.angle_beta   90.00
_cell.angle_gamma   90.00
#
_symmetry.space_group_name_H-M   'P 1'
#
loop_
_entity.id
_entity.type
_entity.pdbx_description
1 polymer ?
#
loop_
_entity_poly.entity_id
_entity_poly.type
_entity_poly.pdbx_seq_one_letter_code
_entity_poly.pdbx_strand_id
1 'polypeptide(L)'
;MSARRPIPFVVYKGSGALRLQLLPAEPKEENSPYLKEGCVMLEMSKSKGEPDARGNRIYDWDNKIIFKLSSKDIGDLLAYMKFGAKGEVKLVHDSSKAPGAGDDAGMKNLFVNSTEKSWFWNLSISKEYRISVPVDLSEMVRIQQLLSEGITKIYGW
;
A
#
# COMPACT_ATOMS: atom_id res chain seq x y z
N MET A 1 -14.94 11.72 -21.05
CA MET A 1 -14.94 11.94 -19.59
C MET A 1 -13.76 11.19 -18.98
N SER A 2 -12.91 11.86 -18.23
CA SER A 2 -11.90 11.15 -17.46
C SER A 2 -12.59 10.37 -16.33
N ALA A 3 -12.25 9.11 -16.19
CA ALA A 3 -12.73 8.30 -15.09
C ALA A 3 -12.34 8.97 -13.75
N ARG A 4 -13.30 9.16 -12.86
CA ARG A 4 -13.04 9.70 -11.53
C ARG A 4 -12.16 8.71 -10.76
N ARG A 5 -11.03 9.16 -10.26
CA ARG A 5 -10.18 8.33 -9.41
C ARG A 5 -10.76 8.23 -8.00
N PRO A 6 -10.77 7.03 -7.41
CA PRO A 6 -11.14 6.88 -6.01
C PRO A 6 -10.27 7.74 -5.10
N ILE A 7 -10.85 8.20 -4.00
CA ILE A 7 -10.12 8.96 -2.98
C ILE A 7 -9.13 8.02 -2.30
N PRO A 8 -7.85 8.37 -2.19
CA PRO A 8 -6.89 7.54 -1.46
C PRO A 8 -7.16 7.57 0.05
N PHE A 9 -6.92 6.44 0.68
CA PHE A 9 -6.93 6.34 2.15
C PHE A 9 -5.52 6.61 2.67
N VAL A 10 -5.39 7.54 3.61
CA VAL A 10 -4.08 7.95 4.13
C VAL A 10 -4.04 7.89 5.64
N VAL A 11 -2.96 7.33 6.18
CA VAL A 11 -2.64 7.33 7.61
C VAL A 11 -1.40 8.20 7.80
N TYR A 12 -1.51 9.22 8.66
CA TYR A 12 -0.42 10.11 9.00
C TYR A 12 0.04 9.85 10.44
N LYS A 13 1.31 9.54 10.63
CA LYS A 13 1.93 9.28 11.95
C LYS A 13 3.23 10.04 12.11
N GLY A 14 3.79 10.02 13.31
CA GLY A 14 5.05 10.71 13.59
C GLY A 14 6.24 10.20 12.81
N SER A 15 6.29 8.91 12.54
CA SER A 15 7.40 8.26 11.84
C SER A 15 7.26 8.31 10.31
N GLY A 16 6.03 8.43 9.79
CA GLY A 16 5.77 8.40 8.37
C GLY A 16 4.30 8.40 8.02
N ALA A 17 4.00 8.26 6.75
CA ALA A 17 2.66 8.16 6.21
C ALA A 17 2.50 6.92 5.34
N LEU A 18 1.29 6.40 5.31
CA LEU A 18 0.87 5.26 4.50
C LEU A 18 -0.32 5.69 3.66
N ARG A 19 -0.29 5.42 2.36
CA ARG A 19 -1.39 5.74 1.44
C ARG A 19 -1.77 4.51 0.64
N LEU A 20 -3.06 4.22 0.58
CA LEU A 20 -3.64 3.19 -0.26
C LEU A 20 -4.49 3.83 -1.36
N GLN A 21 -4.24 3.47 -2.60
CA GLN A 21 -4.96 3.95 -3.77
C GLN A 21 -5.48 2.78 -4.59
N LEU A 22 -6.80 2.70 -4.75
CA LEU A 22 -7.39 1.70 -5.63
C LEU A 22 -7.14 2.08 -7.10
N LEU A 23 -6.61 1.15 -7.86
CA LEU A 23 -6.55 1.18 -9.32
C LEU A 23 -7.46 0.05 -9.84
N PRO A 24 -8.69 0.37 -10.27
CA PRO A 24 -9.61 -0.65 -10.72
C PRO A 24 -9.18 -1.28 -12.05
N ALA A 25 -9.80 -2.40 -12.41
CA ALA A 25 -9.62 -3.01 -13.72
C ALA A 25 -9.99 -2.02 -14.82
N GLU A 26 -9.25 -2.07 -15.90
CA GLU A 26 -9.46 -1.21 -17.07
C GLU A 26 -9.30 -2.03 -18.37
N PRO A 27 -9.84 -1.57 -19.50
CA PRO A 27 -9.66 -2.27 -20.78
C PRO A 27 -8.19 -2.47 -21.11
N LYS A 28 -7.84 -3.66 -21.64
CA LYS A 28 -6.47 -3.95 -22.08
C LYS A 28 -5.99 -3.03 -23.19
N GLU A 29 -6.91 -2.71 -24.09
CA GLU A 29 -6.71 -1.79 -25.22
C GLU A 29 -7.99 -0.99 -25.40
N GLU A 30 -7.90 0.12 -26.14
CA GLU A 30 -9.06 0.92 -26.47
C GLU A 30 -10.14 0.04 -27.16
N ASN A 31 -11.35 0.07 -26.63
CA ASN A 31 -12.49 -0.73 -27.08
C ASN A 31 -12.34 -2.26 -26.94
N SER A 32 -11.36 -2.75 -26.19
CA SER A 32 -11.24 -4.18 -25.90
C SER A 32 -12.36 -4.66 -24.97
N PRO A 33 -12.99 -5.83 -25.24
CA PRO A 33 -13.90 -6.45 -24.30
C PRO A 33 -13.21 -7.10 -23.11
N TYR A 34 -11.87 -7.20 -23.15
CA TYR A 34 -11.07 -7.81 -22.10
C TYR A 34 -10.49 -6.75 -21.18
N LEU A 35 -10.56 -7.03 -19.86
CA LEU A 35 -10.02 -6.16 -18.83
C LEU A 35 -8.59 -6.58 -18.44
N LYS A 36 -7.79 -5.59 -18.12
CA LYS A 36 -6.52 -5.74 -17.40
C LYS A 36 -6.84 -5.67 -15.90
N GLU A 37 -6.33 -6.62 -15.15
CA GLU A 37 -6.47 -6.64 -13.70
C GLU A 37 -5.92 -5.36 -13.06
N GLY A 38 -6.67 -4.80 -12.13
CA GLY A 38 -6.24 -3.66 -11.34
C GLY A 38 -5.33 -4.06 -10.17
N CYS A 39 -5.10 -3.12 -9.27
CA CYS A 39 -4.37 -3.37 -8.04
C CYS A 39 -4.73 -2.32 -6.99
N VAL A 40 -4.28 -2.52 -5.76
CA VAL A 40 -4.21 -1.45 -4.77
C VAL A 40 -2.76 -1.01 -4.64
N MET A 41 -2.51 0.28 -4.90
CA MET A 41 -1.17 0.84 -4.75
C MET A 41 -0.96 1.27 -3.31
N LEU A 42 0.00 0.63 -2.65
CA LEU A 42 0.48 1.05 -1.34
C LEU A 42 1.69 1.96 -1.54
N GLU A 43 1.63 3.14 -0.96
CA GLU A 43 2.75 4.07 -0.94
C GLU A 43 3.06 4.45 0.50
N MET A 44 4.33 4.46 0.86
CA MET A 44 4.76 4.88 2.19
C MET A 44 5.91 5.88 2.08
N SER A 45 5.88 6.88 2.95
CA SER A 45 6.91 7.93 3.02
C SER A 45 7.35 8.16 4.46
N LYS A 46 8.60 8.58 4.63
CA LYS A 46 9.10 9.02 5.94
C LYS A 46 8.61 10.42 6.26
N SER A 47 8.48 10.71 7.56
CA SER A 47 8.37 12.07 8.04
C SER A 47 9.70 12.80 7.80
N LYS A 48 9.64 14.07 7.41
CA LYS A 48 10.84 14.92 7.30
C LYS A 48 11.39 15.39 8.66
N GLY A 49 10.70 15.05 9.76
CA GLY A 49 11.12 15.36 11.12
C GLY A 49 10.75 16.77 11.59
N GLU A 50 10.83 17.78 10.73
CA GLU A 50 10.49 19.16 11.07
C GLU A 50 9.13 19.55 10.47
N PRO A 51 8.26 20.24 11.26
CA PRO A 51 6.99 20.74 10.74
C PRO A 51 7.21 21.93 9.78
N ASP A 52 6.19 22.21 8.97
CA ASP A 52 6.15 23.41 8.15
C ASP A 52 5.94 24.68 9.00
N ALA A 53 5.90 25.85 8.35
CA ALA A 53 5.70 27.13 9.01
C ALA A 53 4.35 27.24 9.77
N ARG A 54 3.39 26.37 9.46
CA ARG A 54 2.07 26.29 10.11
C ARG A 54 2.00 25.24 11.22
N GLY A 55 3.09 24.52 11.50
CA GLY A 55 3.15 23.46 12.47
C GLY A 55 2.64 22.10 11.96
N ASN A 56 2.36 21.96 10.66
CA ASN A 56 1.94 20.69 10.06
C ASN A 56 3.13 19.80 9.76
N ARG A 57 2.99 18.51 9.99
CA ARG A 57 4.03 17.54 9.62
C ARG A 57 4.19 17.47 8.11
N ILE A 58 5.44 17.39 7.67
CA ILE A 58 5.80 17.23 6.27
C ILE A 58 6.33 15.81 6.06
N TYR A 59 5.91 15.19 4.96
CA TYR A 59 6.33 13.84 4.58
C TYR A 59 7.12 13.87 3.28
N ASP A 60 8.11 12.98 3.20
CA ASP A 60 9.03 12.89 2.06
C ASP A 60 8.46 12.00 0.96
N TRP A 61 7.41 12.48 0.29
CA TRP A 61 6.77 11.75 -0.81
C TRP A 61 7.66 11.59 -2.03
N ASP A 62 8.69 12.41 -2.18
CA ASP A 62 9.64 12.30 -3.30
C ASP A 62 10.49 11.01 -3.19
N ASN A 63 10.74 10.55 -1.97
CA ASN A 63 11.47 9.32 -1.67
C ASN A 63 10.54 8.21 -1.13
N LYS A 64 9.28 8.22 -1.53
CA LYS A 64 8.33 7.16 -1.16
C LYS A 64 8.71 5.81 -1.72
N ILE A 65 8.29 4.76 -1.04
CA ILE A 65 8.33 3.40 -1.57
C ILE A 65 6.93 3.05 -2.07
N ILE A 66 6.84 2.50 -3.29
CA ILE A 66 5.59 2.04 -3.89
C ILE A 66 5.59 0.52 -3.90
N PHE A 67 4.49 -0.07 -3.42
CA PHE A 67 4.26 -1.51 -3.43
C PHE A 67 2.88 -1.80 -4.01
N LYS A 68 2.83 -2.42 -5.18
CA LYS A 68 1.56 -2.76 -5.82
C LYS A 68 1.00 -4.04 -5.20
N LEU A 69 -0.09 -3.92 -4.47
CA LEU A 69 -0.80 -5.07 -3.92
C LEU A 69 -1.64 -5.72 -5.03
N SER A 70 -1.25 -6.93 -5.43
CA SER A 70 -2.04 -7.78 -6.33
C SER A 70 -3.24 -8.36 -5.58
N SER A 71 -4.14 -9.02 -6.32
CA SER A 71 -5.25 -9.74 -5.68
C SER A 71 -4.77 -10.81 -4.69
N LYS A 72 -3.66 -11.48 -4.99
CA LYS A 72 -3.04 -12.43 -4.07
C LYS A 72 -2.54 -11.76 -2.79
N ASP A 73 -1.82 -10.65 -2.93
CA ASP A 73 -1.32 -9.88 -1.78
C ASP A 73 -2.47 -9.40 -0.89
N ILE A 74 -3.55 -8.90 -1.49
CA ILE A 74 -4.75 -8.48 -0.78
C ILE A 74 -5.39 -9.66 -0.07
N GLY A 75 -5.45 -10.82 -0.71
CA GLY A 75 -5.94 -12.05 -0.09
C GLY A 75 -5.13 -12.44 1.14
N ASP A 76 -3.82 -12.39 1.07
CA ASP A 76 -2.91 -12.69 2.19
C ASP A 76 -3.10 -11.69 3.35
N LEU A 77 -3.22 -10.40 3.05
CA LEU A 77 -3.50 -9.38 4.07
C LEU A 77 -4.87 -9.55 4.70
N LEU A 78 -5.91 -9.81 3.91
CA LEU A 78 -7.27 -10.03 4.42
C LEU A 78 -7.34 -11.30 5.29
N ALA A 79 -6.68 -12.37 4.89
CA ALA A 79 -6.60 -13.59 5.69
C ALA A 79 -5.95 -13.30 7.05
N TYR A 80 -4.83 -12.57 7.05
CA TYR A 80 -4.17 -12.13 8.27
C TYR A 80 -5.11 -11.31 9.18
N MET A 81 -5.81 -10.32 8.62
CA MET A 81 -6.70 -9.44 9.38
C MET A 81 -7.94 -10.17 9.90
N LYS A 82 -8.55 -11.03 9.08
CA LYS A 82 -9.80 -11.75 9.43
C LYS A 82 -9.58 -12.84 10.47
N PHE A 83 -8.41 -13.41 10.55
CA PHE A 83 -8.06 -14.44 11.53
C PHE A 83 -7.35 -13.87 12.77
N GLY A 84 -7.62 -12.62 13.11
CA GLY A 84 -7.23 -12.00 14.36
C GLY A 84 -5.98 -11.14 14.31
N ALA A 85 -5.32 -11.03 13.16
CA ALA A 85 -4.15 -10.19 12.94
C ALA A 85 -3.06 -10.36 14.01
N LYS A 86 -2.81 -11.60 14.41
CA LYS A 86 -1.76 -11.95 15.38
C LYS A 86 -0.50 -12.42 14.66
N GLY A 87 0.67 -12.10 15.24
CA GLY A 87 1.94 -12.41 14.62
C GLY A 87 2.24 -11.47 13.46
N GLU A 88 2.59 -12.02 12.33
CA GLU A 88 3.05 -11.24 11.18
C GLU A 88 2.59 -11.81 9.85
N VAL A 89 2.51 -10.94 8.85
CA VAL A 89 2.40 -11.31 7.44
C VAL A 89 3.51 -10.62 6.66
N LYS A 90 4.08 -11.33 5.70
CA LYS A 90 5.19 -10.84 4.89
C LYS A 90 4.89 -11.05 3.41
N LEU A 91 5.01 -9.98 2.63
CA LEU A 91 4.88 -9.98 1.18
C LEU A 91 6.19 -9.52 0.56
N VAL A 92 6.62 -10.19 -0.49
CA VAL A 92 7.91 -9.90 -1.15
C VAL A 92 7.67 -9.73 -2.65
N HIS A 93 8.15 -8.61 -3.20
CA HIS A 93 8.15 -8.35 -4.62
C HIS A 93 9.58 -8.10 -5.11
N ASP A 94 9.97 -8.81 -6.16
CA ASP A 94 11.22 -8.56 -6.86
C ASP A 94 10.96 -7.70 -8.10
N SER A 95 11.04 -6.38 -7.95
CA SER A 95 10.80 -5.44 -9.03
C SER A 95 11.95 -5.35 -10.04
N SER A 96 13.10 -5.96 -9.77
CA SER A 96 14.23 -6.00 -10.71
C SER A 96 13.92 -6.84 -11.95
N LYS A 97 12.96 -7.75 -11.87
CA LYS A 97 12.52 -8.63 -12.97
C LYS A 97 11.43 -8.01 -13.83
N ALA A 98 10.88 -6.85 -13.45
CA ALA A 98 9.83 -6.20 -14.21
C ALA A 98 10.37 -5.60 -15.51
N PRO A 99 9.64 -5.68 -16.65
CA PRO A 99 10.02 -4.97 -17.87
C PRO A 99 10.14 -3.46 -17.60
N GLY A 100 11.23 -2.85 -18.05
CA GLY A 100 11.48 -1.43 -17.83
C GLY A 100 11.88 -1.07 -16.39
N ALA A 101 12.39 -2.04 -15.62
CA ALA A 101 12.90 -1.80 -14.26
C ALA A 101 13.98 -0.70 -14.28
N GLY A 102 13.75 0.37 -13.51
CA GLY A 102 14.66 1.50 -13.36
C GLY A 102 15.47 1.42 -12.07
N ASP A 103 16.01 2.57 -11.65
CA ASP A 103 16.85 2.68 -10.45
C ASP A 103 16.14 2.32 -9.14
N ASP A 104 14.80 2.35 -9.13
CA ASP A 104 13.97 1.91 -7.99
C ASP A 104 13.73 0.40 -7.97
N ALA A 105 14.34 -0.34 -8.90
CA ALA A 105 14.21 -1.78 -8.96
C ALA A 105 14.99 -2.46 -7.83
N GLY A 106 14.38 -3.46 -7.21
CA GLY A 106 14.98 -4.22 -6.13
C GLY A 106 13.96 -5.06 -5.40
N MET A 107 14.44 -5.75 -4.36
CA MET A 107 13.57 -6.52 -3.48
C MET A 107 12.79 -5.57 -2.57
N LYS A 108 11.47 -5.56 -2.73
CA LYS A 108 10.56 -4.85 -1.85
C LYS A 108 9.91 -5.83 -0.89
N ASN A 109 9.94 -5.52 0.38
CA ASN A 109 9.32 -6.33 1.42
C ASN A 109 8.28 -5.49 2.15
N LEU A 110 7.06 -5.97 2.17
CA LEU A 110 6.03 -5.48 3.06
C LEU A 110 5.87 -6.46 4.22
N PHE A 111 5.99 -5.94 5.40
CA PHE A 111 5.93 -6.71 6.62
C PHE A 111 4.97 -6.04 7.60
N VAL A 112 3.89 -6.72 7.96
CA VAL A 112 2.92 -6.22 8.93
C VAL A 112 2.99 -7.12 10.16
N ASN A 113 3.26 -6.53 11.31
CA ASN A 113 3.32 -7.26 12.57
C ASN A 113 2.45 -6.60 13.63
N SER A 114 1.81 -7.43 14.43
CA SER A 114 0.99 -6.98 15.55
C SER A 114 1.84 -6.67 16.79
N THR A 115 1.38 -5.67 17.54
CA THR A 115 1.83 -5.39 18.90
C THR A 115 0.62 -5.46 19.84
N GLU A 116 0.78 -5.16 21.11
CA GLU A 116 -0.35 -5.15 22.06
C GLU A 116 -1.45 -4.15 21.72
N LYS A 117 -1.10 -3.03 21.08
CA LYS A 117 -2.01 -1.90 20.85
C LYS A 117 -2.15 -1.45 19.39
N SER A 118 -1.29 -1.93 18.50
CA SER A 118 -1.23 -1.46 17.13
C SER A 118 -0.59 -2.49 16.22
N TRP A 119 -0.56 -2.16 14.95
CA TRP A 119 0.13 -2.92 13.91
C TRP A 119 1.17 -2.02 13.26
N PHE A 120 2.37 -2.55 13.07
CA PHE A 120 3.40 -1.85 12.31
C PHE A 120 3.40 -2.33 10.87
N TRP A 121 3.18 -1.41 9.95
CA TRP A 121 3.37 -1.62 8.53
C TRP A 121 4.78 -1.17 8.19
N ASN A 122 5.60 -2.11 7.75
CA ASN A 122 7.01 -1.89 7.45
C ASN A 122 7.24 -2.19 5.98
N LEU A 123 7.69 -1.19 5.24
CA LEU A 123 7.98 -1.32 3.82
C LEU A 123 9.44 -0.99 3.58
N SER A 124 10.17 -1.91 2.94
CA SER A 124 11.58 -1.72 2.67
C SER A 124 11.93 -2.00 1.21
N ILE A 125 12.89 -1.25 0.71
CA ILE A 125 13.60 -1.50 -0.54
C ILE A 125 15.03 -1.88 -0.16
N SER A 126 15.52 -3.05 -0.61
CA SER A 126 16.80 -3.59 -0.18
C SER A 126 16.93 -3.63 1.35
N LYS A 127 18.14 -3.74 1.88
CA LYS A 127 18.37 -3.73 3.34
C LYS A 127 18.55 -2.32 3.92
N GLU A 128 18.62 -1.30 3.08
CA GLU A 128 19.11 0.02 3.46
C GLU A 128 18.00 1.06 3.70
N TYR A 129 16.83 0.92 3.05
CA TYR A 129 15.77 1.90 3.17
C TYR A 129 14.48 1.25 3.63
N ARG A 130 14.02 1.66 4.80
CA ARG A 130 12.83 1.12 5.45
C ARG A 130 11.97 2.24 6.00
N ILE A 131 10.67 2.12 5.78
CA ILE A 131 9.65 3.00 6.35
C ILE A 131 8.74 2.17 7.23
N SER A 132 8.46 2.67 8.44
CA SER A 132 7.61 2.00 9.41
C SER A 132 6.50 2.95 9.85
N VAL A 133 5.25 2.51 9.73
CA VAL A 133 4.08 3.31 10.11
C VAL A 133 3.21 2.49 11.06
N PRO A 134 2.99 2.95 12.29
CA PRO A 134 2.06 2.30 13.21
C PRO A 134 0.62 2.61 12.80
N VAL A 135 -0.21 1.57 12.80
CA VAL A 135 -1.62 1.62 12.41
C VAL A 135 -2.45 1.16 13.59
N ASP A 136 -3.44 1.94 14.00
CA ASP A 136 -4.32 1.57 15.11
C ASP A 136 -5.46 0.64 14.65
N LEU A 137 -6.24 0.16 15.61
CA LEU A 137 -7.34 -0.77 15.33
C LEU A 137 -8.39 -0.18 14.39
N SER A 138 -8.78 1.07 14.59
CA SER A 138 -9.77 1.74 13.73
C SER A 138 -9.26 1.86 12.29
N GLU A 139 -8.00 2.21 12.13
CA GLU A 139 -7.35 2.30 10.83
C GLU A 139 -7.25 0.91 10.17
N MET A 140 -6.90 -0.14 10.92
CA MET A 140 -6.88 -1.51 10.42
C MET A 140 -8.25 -1.99 9.94
N VAL A 141 -9.32 -1.68 10.69
CA VAL A 141 -10.70 -2.01 10.30
C VAL A 141 -11.07 -1.32 8.99
N ARG A 142 -10.72 -0.03 8.83
CA ARG A 142 -10.99 0.70 7.59
C ARG A 142 -10.18 0.14 6.42
N ILE A 143 -8.91 -0.18 6.62
CA ILE A 143 -8.08 -0.83 5.61
C ILE A 143 -8.67 -2.17 5.19
N GLN A 144 -9.08 -3.00 6.15
CA GLN A 144 -9.72 -4.29 5.86
C GLN A 144 -10.97 -4.12 5.00
N GLN A 145 -11.83 -3.17 5.34
CA GLN A 145 -13.05 -2.91 4.57
C GLN A 145 -12.72 -2.41 3.15
N LEU A 146 -11.79 -1.47 3.02
CA LEU A 146 -11.39 -0.95 1.72
C LEU A 146 -10.77 -2.03 0.83
N LEU A 147 -9.93 -2.90 1.39
CA LEU A 147 -9.35 -4.01 0.64
C LEU A 147 -10.41 -5.06 0.25
N SER A 148 -11.37 -5.34 1.14
CA SER A 148 -12.47 -6.28 0.86
C SER A 148 -13.36 -5.80 -0.28
N GLU A 149 -13.69 -4.52 -0.32
CA GLU A 149 -14.46 -3.92 -1.42
C GLU A 149 -13.60 -3.74 -2.69
N GLY A 150 -12.35 -3.39 -2.50
CA GLY A 150 -11.41 -3.12 -3.60
C GLY A 150 -11.12 -4.35 -4.44
N ILE A 151 -11.08 -5.54 -3.85
CA ILE A 151 -10.75 -6.76 -4.59
C ILE A 151 -11.73 -7.06 -5.73
N THR A 152 -13.01 -6.75 -5.55
CA THR A 152 -14.02 -6.90 -6.62
C THR A 152 -13.74 -5.94 -7.78
N LYS A 153 -13.31 -4.73 -7.49
CA LYS A 153 -12.99 -3.70 -8.50
C LYS A 153 -11.70 -4.03 -9.27
N ILE A 154 -10.77 -4.74 -8.64
CA ILE A 154 -9.55 -5.23 -9.30
C ILE A 154 -9.88 -6.19 -10.42
N TYR A 155 -10.93 -7.01 -10.26
CA TYR A 155 -11.42 -7.94 -11.28
C TYR A 155 -12.46 -7.33 -12.23
N GLY A 156 -12.94 -6.12 -11.95
CA GLY A 156 -13.98 -5.49 -12.74
C GLY A 156 -15.40 -6.02 -12.46
N TRP A 157 -15.62 -6.54 -11.28
CA TRP A 157 -16.93 -7.07 -10.85
C TRP A 157 -17.80 -5.98 -10.24
#